data_7e63a3e4cad1f6ba64b4c928f8c4070e
#
_entry.id   7e63a3e4cad1f6ba64b4c928f8c4070e
#
_cell.length_a   1.000
_cell.length_b   1.000
_cell.length_c   1.000
_cell.angle_alpha   90.00
_cell.angle_beta   90.00
_cell.angle_gamma   90.00
#
_symmetry.space_group_name_H-M   'P 1'
#
loop_
_entity.id
_entity.type
_entity.pdbx_description
1 polymer ?
#
loop_
_entity_poly.entity_id
_entity_poly.type
_entity_poly.pdbx_seq_one_letter_code
_entity_poly.pdbx_strand_id
1 'polypeptide(L)'
;MKNLRTAIAFPFLLAACLLLPACGGNTKKDKNMHAFEKGTFGYDLYYLSGKDSLIVLKGENGNAQIIVSAKYQGKVFTSTATGLSGKSLGFVNYKVFDSGVIDEHMNGYGGENRFWLGPEGGKYSVYFEPGVEQVFDNWHTPKPIDIEAWNILFSGEKETILEKAMQVNNYLGTALHLNVIRKITLLERDAAYRMLGIAANPNLNLVAYSTNNTIFNKDDFEWTSQTGTICIWMLDMFNPAPRAVTIIPFVEGKEKESGKIVTSDYFGEIPADRLSIQGNAIYLKTDGNYRSKLGLNEKRAKEIAGNYDPDSQRLTITTFNVDKNAVYLNQEWNPAKDPLKGDAMNAYNDGPLADGSIMGPFLEVESVSPAAFLKPGQGLSHIHNVFHFIGEEADLNLVAQQLLGVSIEEIMNIF
;
A
#
# COMPACT_ATOMS: atom_id res chain seq x y z
N MET A 1 96.30 7.19 10.46
CA MET A 1 96.24 5.75 10.66
C MET A 1 95.66 5.47 12.03
N LYS A 2 94.75 4.66 12.16
CA LYS A 2 93.89 4.18 13.29
C LYS A 2 92.45 4.75 13.31
N ASN A 3 91.60 3.89 12.81
CA ASN A 3 90.14 4.04 12.83
C ASN A 3 89.60 3.89 14.25
N LEU A 4 88.76 4.80 14.68
CA LEU A 4 87.91 4.62 15.86
C LEU A 4 86.49 4.45 15.39
N ARG A 5 85.89 3.26 15.56
CA ARG A 5 84.49 2.98 15.35
C ARG A 5 83.71 3.33 16.65
N THR A 6 82.85 4.29 16.56
CA THR A 6 81.88 4.61 17.64
C THR A 6 80.58 3.87 17.36
N ALA A 7 80.18 3.00 18.26
CA ALA A 7 78.93 2.29 18.23
C ALA A 7 77.81 3.19 18.87
N ILE A 8 76.75 3.48 18.11
CA ILE A 8 75.56 4.16 18.61
C ILE A 8 74.50 3.11 18.95
N ALA A 9 74.19 2.98 20.23
CA ALA A 9 73.08 2.14 20.72
C ALA A 9 71.76 2.88 20.53
N PHE A 10 70.80 2.28 19.81
CA PHE A 10 69.42 2.74 19.75
C PHE A 10 68.61 2.05 20.86
N PRO A 11 67.80 2.78 21.63
CA PRO A 11 66.85 2.17 22.55
C PRO A 11 65.61 1.73 21.79
N PHE A 12 65.22 0.49 21.94
CA PHE A 12 63.93 -0.05 21.51
C PHE A 12 62.81 0.56 22.36
N LEU A 13 61.97 1.41 21.77
CA LEU A 13 60.70 1.84 22.35
C LEU A 13 59.65 0.78 22.05
N LEU A 14 59.21 0.05 23.07
CA LEU A 14 58.08 -0.86 23.01
C LEU A 14 56.80 -0.01 22.94
N ALA A 15 56.19 0.13 21.74
CA ALA A 15 54.85 0.72 21.60
C ALA A 15 53.82 -0.31 22.03
N ALA A 16 53.24 -0.12 23.22
CA ALA A 16 52.07 -0.84 23.66
C ALA A 16 50.86 -0.33 22.85
N CYS A 17 50.41 -1.12 21.86
CA CYS A 17 49.13 -0.92 21.20
C CYS A 17 48.00 -1.18 22.22
N LEU A 18 47.45 -0.12 22.79
CA LEU A 18 46.18 -0.15 23.48
C LEU A 18 45.08 -0.41 22.41
N LEU A 19 44.62 -1.64 22.31
CA LEU A 19 43.38 -2.01 21.65
C LEU A 19 42.23 -1.43 22.46
N LEU A 20 41.74 -0.25 22.09
CA LEU A 20 40.43 0.25 22.53
C LEU A 20 39.39 -0.62 21.85
N PRO A 21 38.46 -1.26 22.62
CA PRO A 21 37.30 -1.88 22.00
C PRO A 21 36.46 -0.77 21.42
N ALA A 22 36.27 -0.77 20.10
CA ALA A 22 35.24 0.00 19.42
C ALA A 22 33.88 -0.53 19.89
N CYS A 23 33.36 -0.03 21.00
CA CYS A 23 31.98 -0.25 21.40
C CYS A 23 31.08 0.47 20.40
N GLY A 24 30.52 -0.30 19.50
CA GLY A 24 29.60 0.14 18.48
C GLY A 24 28.35 0.80 19.09
N GLY A 25 27.99 1.94 18.53
CA GLY A 25 26.84 2.74 18.91
C GLY A 25 25.48 2.17 18.54
N ASN A 26 25.27 0.84 18.58
CA ASN A 26 24.00 0.20 18.20
C ASN A 26 23.19 -0.37 19.41
N THR A 27 23.71 -0.33 20.62
CA THR A 27 23.18 -1.11 21.73
C THR A 27 21.85 -0.63 22.34
N LYS A 28 21.41 0.63 22.07
CA LYS A 28 20.12 1.13 22.59
C LYS A 28 18.96 0.85 21.65
N LYS A 29 19.18 0.94 20.32
CA LYS A 29 18.12 0.64 19.33
C LYS A 29 17.77 -0.84 19.34
N ASP A 30 18.76 -1.72 19.35
CA ASP A 30 18.53 -3.18 19.38
C ASP A 30 17.80 -3.62 20.66
N LYS A 31 18.15 -3.07 21.82
CA LYS A 31 17.46 -3.39 23.09
C LYS A 31 15.98 -3.02 23.08
N ASN A 32 15.58 -1.93 22.41
CA ASN A 32 14.20 -1.49 22.35
C ASN A 32 13.37 -2.34 21.38
N MET A 33 13.95 -2.83 20.27
CA MET A 33 13.27 -3.74 19.34
C MET A 33 12.94 -5.07 20.03
N HIS A 34 13.87 -5.63 20.80
CA HIS A 34 13.67 -6.85 21.57
C HIS A 34 12.70 -6.71 22.77
N ALA A 35 12.26 -5.49 23.09
CA ALA A 35 11.21 -5.25 24.09
C ALA A 35 9.80 -5.55 23.56
N PHE A 36 9.64 -5.70 22.23
CA PHE A 36 8.37 -5.97 21.58
C PHE A 36 8.45 -7.25 20.75
N GLU A 37 7.37 -8.01 20.74
CA GLU A 37 7.25 -9.23 19.94
C GLU A 37 7.09 -8.87 18.46
N LYS A 38 7.69 -9.68 17.58
CA LYS A 38 7.54 -9.51 16.12
C LYS A 38 6.07 -9.61 15.71
N GLY A 39 5.62 -8.68 14.86
CA GLY A 39 4.21 -8.52 14.47
C GLY A 39 3.43 -7.53 15.34
N THR A 40 4.10 -6.91 16.34
CA THR A 40 3.55 -5.75 17.05
C THR A 40 4.02 -4.45 16.42
N PHE A 41 3.23 -3.39 16.59
CA PHE A 41 3.56 -2.05 16.08
C PHE A 41 4.88 -1.51 16.64
N GLY A 42 5.16 -1.78 17.94
CA GLY A 42 6.42 -1.37 18.56
C GLY A 42 7.63 -2.05 17.94
N TYR A 43 7.53 -3.33 17.59
CA TYR A 43 8.59 -4.03 16.86
C TYR A 43 8.85 -3.37 15.51
N ASP A 44 7.80 -3.13 14.72
CA ASP A 44 7.93 -2.52 13.39
C ASP A 44 8.45 -1.09 13.46
N LEU A 45 7.99 -0.30 14.44
CA LEU A 45 8.49 1.04 14.67
C LEU A 45 10.00 1.06 14.89
N TYR A 46 10.51 0.20 15.79
CA TYR A 46 11.95 0.14 16.05
C TYR A 46 12.75 -0.47 14.91
N TYR A 47 12.22 -1.51 14.26
CA TYR A 47 12.84 -2.10 13.07
C TYR A 47 13.00 -1.07 11.95
N LEU A 48 11.90 -0.41 11.56
CA LEU A 48 11.88 0.57 10.49
C LEU A 48 12.68 1.84 10.85
N SER A 49 12.75 2.23 12.15
CA SER A 49 13.61 3.33 12.60
C SER A 49 15.10 3.09 12.33
N GLY A 50 15.49 1.83 12.15
CA GLY A 50 16.84 1.47 11.70
C GLY A 50 17.09 1.72 10.22
N LYS A 51 16.02 1.90 9.43
CA LYS A 51 16.06 2.02 7.96
C LYS A 51 15.76 3.44 7.47
N ASP A 52 14.95 4.22 8.24
CA ASP A 52 14.51 5.57 7.89
C ASP A 52 14.26 6.45 9.12
N SER A 53 14.22 7.77 8.89
CA SER A 53 13.66 8.76 9.82
C SER A 53 12.15 8.81 9.66
N LEU A 54 11.44 8.03 10.47
CA LEU A 54 10.01 7.82 10.35
C LEU A 54 9.19 9.01 10.86
N ILE A 55 8.03 9.24 10.25
CA ILE A 55 6.96 10.08 10.77
C ILE A 55 5.96 9.16 11.48
N VAL A 56 5.69 9.44 12.76
CA VAL A 56 4.70 8.68 13.53
C VAL A 56 3.55 9.62 13.89
N LEU A 57 2.38 9.39 13.28
CA LEU A 57 1.17 10.13 13.65
C LEU A 57 0.47 9.39 14.80
N LYS A 58 -0.03 10.16 15.78
CA LYS A 58 -0.61 9.61 17.03
C LYS A 58 -1.94 10.27 17.36
N GLY A 59 -2.93 9.45 17.70
CA GLY A 59 -4.20 9.90 18.27
C GLY A 59 -4.03 10.38 19.72
N GLU A 60 -5.03 11.10 20.23
CA GLU A 60 -4.98 11.78 21.53
C GLU A 60 -4.66 10.85 22.71
N ASN A 61 -5.17 9.62 22.70
CA ASN A 61 -4.89 8.64 23.77
C ASN A 61 -3.62 7.82 23.51
N GLY A 62 -2.92 8.02 22.39
CA GLY A 62 -1.70 7.29 22.02
C GLY A 62 -1.92 5.83 21.59
N ASN A 63 -3.15 5.32 21.56
CA ASN A 63 -3.44 3.95 21.15
C ASN A 63 -3.47 3.82 19.62
N ALA A 64 -4.19 4.71 18.93
CA ALA A 64 -4.19 4.78 17.49
C ALA A 64 -2.89 5.44 17.00
N GLN A 65 -2.10 4.72 16.20
CA GLN A 65 -0.85 5.23 15.63
C GLN A 65 -0.65 4.71 14.21
N ILE A 66 0.04 5.50 13.37
CA ILE A 66 0.49 5.06 12.05
C ILE A 66 1.95 5.45 11.83
N ILE A 67 2.68 4.63 11.08
CA ILE A 67 4.07 4.89 10.65
C ILE A 67 4.06 5.31 9.19
N VAL A 68 4.60 6.49 8.91
CA VAL A 68 4.80 6.98 7.54
C VAL A 68 6.28 7.12 7.25
N SER A 69 6.70 6.74 6.05
CA SER A 69 8.07 6.88 5.56
C SER A 69 8.12 7.74 4.31
N ALA A 70 8.83 8.85 4.38
CA ALA A 70 9.11 9.68 3.23
C ALA A 70 10.18 9.04 2.32
N LYS A 71 11.16 8.34 2.90
CA LYS A 71 12.22 7.66 2.16
C LYS A 71 11.69 6.55 1.25
N TYR A 72 10.72 5.80 1.73
CA TYR A 72 10.12 4.69 1.00
C TYR A 72 8.79 5.14 0.39
N GLN A 73 8.84 6.05 -0.58
CA GLN A 73 7.70 6.39 -1.44
C GLN A 73 6.53 7.08 -0.70
N GLY A 74 6.75 7.77 0.41
CA GLY A 74 5.67 8.44 1.14
C GLY A 74 4.53 7.52 1.59
N LYS A 75 4.80 6.23 1.84
CA LYS A 75 3.78 5.24 2.22
C LYS A 75 3.47 5.23 3.71
N VAL A 76 2.25 4.81 4.05
CA VAL A 76 1.95 4.31 5.39
C VAL A 76 2.45 2.88 5.47
N PHE A 77 3.42 2.59 6.35
CA PHE A 77 3.93 1.23 6.49
C PHE A 77 3.00 0.33 7.25
N THR A 78 2.52 0.81 8.38
CA THR A 78 1.63 0.04 9.25
C THR A 78 0.92 0.96 10.24
N SER A 79 -0.14 0.44 10.82
CA SER A 79 -0.93 1.09 11.86
C SER A 79 -1.19 0.17 13.05
N THR A 80 -1.70 0.74 14.13
CA THR A 80 -2.19 0.02 15.31
C THR A 80 -3.35 0.77 15.97
N ALA A 81 -4.28 0.05 16.57
CA ALA A 81 -5.37 0.61 17.36
C ALA A 81 -5.13 0.53 18.89
N THR A 82 -4.05 -0.13 19.34
CA THR A 82 -3.83 -0.48 20.75
C THR A 82 -2.41 -0.19 21.23
N GLY A 83 -1.74 0.80 20.63
CA GLY A 83 -0.42 1.27 21.06
C GLY A 83 0.73 0.34 20.64
N LEU A 84 1.89 0.53 21.26
CA LEU A 84 3.13 -0.15 20.87
C LEU A 84 3.06 -1.68 20.97
N SER A 85 2.35 -2.22 21.96
CA SER A 85 2.16 -3.67 22.12
C SER A 85 1.03 -4.23 21.26
N GLY A 86 0.28 -3.37 20.58
CA GLY A 86 -0.78 -3.75 19.65
C GLY A 86 -0.24 -4.39 18.38
N LYS A 87 -1.11 -5.17 17.71
CA LYS A 87 -0.77 -5.76 16.42
C LYS A 87 -0.43 -4.68 15.39
N SER A 88 0.53 -4.99 14.56
CA SER A 88 0.87 -4.26 13.33
C SER A 88 -0.10 -4.71 12.24
N LEU A 89 -0.83 -3.79 11.63
CA LEU A 89 -1.97 -4.12 10.75
C LEU A 89 -1.58 -4.17 9.28
N GLY A 90 -0.56 -3.39 8.88
CA GLY A 90 0.00 -3.40 7.55
C GLY A 90 1.05 -4.51 7.35
N PHE A 91 1.25 -4.90 6.10
CA PHE A 91 2.31 -5.85 5.75
C PHE A 91 3.66 -5.15 5.67
N VAL A 92 4.64 -5.63 6.45
CA VAL A 92 6.05 -5.18 6.42
C VAL A 92 6.93 -6.34 5.98
N ASN A 93 7.62 -6.19 4.86
CA ASN A 93 8.46 -7.25 4.30
C ASN A 93 9.91 -7.19 4.81
N TYR A 94 10.14 -7.75 5.98
CA TYR A 94 11.49 -7.79 6.60
C TYR A 94 12.53 -8.46 5.69
N LYS A 95 12.13 -9.51 4.94
CA LYS A 95 13.03 -10.27 4.06
C LYS A 95 13.62 -9.36 2.98
N VAL A 96 12.81 -8.51 2.36
CA VAL A 96 13.27 -7.56 1.34
C VAL A 96 14.17 -6.49 1.97
N PHE A 97 13.80 -5.95 3.13
CA PHE A 97 14.66 -4.99 3.84
C PHE A 97 16.03 -5.58 4.23
N ASP A 98 16.04 -6.82 4.72
CA ASP A 98 17.25 -7.45 5.25
C ASP A 98 18.16 -7.98 4.14
N SER A 99 17.62 -8.24 2.94
CA SER A 99 18.41 -8.61 1.78
C SER A 99 19.36 -7.50 1.34
N GLY A 100 18.98 -6.25 1.51
CA GLY A 100 19.71 -5.08 1.02
C GLY A 100 19.81 -5.00 -0.51
N VAL A 101 19.11 -5.90 -1.22
CA VAL A 101 19.09 -5.94 -2.69
C VAL A 101 18.01 -4.99 -3.19
N ILE A 102 18.35 -4.19 -4.18
CA ILE A 102 17.37 -3.40 -4.94
C ILE A 102 16.99 -4.25 -6.16
N ASP A 103 15.72 -4.62 -6.22
CA ASP A 103 15.15 -5.37 -7.33
C ASP A 103 14.86 -4.44 -8.50
N GLU A 104 15.16 -4.87 -9.73
CA GLU A 104 14.95 -4.06 -10.92
C GLU A 104 13.48 -3.96 -11.35
N HIS A 105 12.67 -4.93 -10.97
CA HIS A 105 11.25 -4.95 -11.29
C HIS A 105 10.41 -4.17 -10.26
N MET A 106 10.51 -4.55 -8.98
CA MET A 106 9.75 -3.93 -7.89
C MET A 106 10.40 -4.22 -6.53
N ASN A 107 10.49 -3.20 -5.70
CA ASN A 107 11.00 -3.34 -4.34
C ASN A 107 9.86 -3.54 -3.34
N GLY A 108 9.49 -4.78 -3.12
CA GLY A 108 8.35 -5.20 -2.31
C GLY A 108 8.54 -5.02 -0.80
N TYR A 109 8.88 -3.81 -0.33
CA TYR A 109 9.06 -3.51 1.10
C TYR A 109 7.78 -3.67 1.95
N GLY A 110 6.63 -3.79 1.30
CA GLY A 110 5.33 -3.72 1.95
C GLY A 110 4.81 -2.30 2.10
N GLY A 111 3.89 -2.10 3.00
CA GLY A 111 3.27 -0.82 3.31
C GLY A 111 1.75 -0.88 3.25
N GLU A 112 1.11 -0.59 4.38
CA GLU A 112 -0.33 -0.66 4.59
C GLU A 112 -1.14 0.17 3.59
N ASN A 113 -0.57 1.32 3.13
CA ASN A 113 -1.20 2.13 2.09
C ASN A 113 -0.11 2.77 1.22
N ARG A 114 -0.09 2.40 -0.05
CA ARG A 114 0.89 2.81 -1.05
C ARG A 114 0.23 3.65 -2.12
N PHE A 115 0.95 4.66 -2.59
CA PHE A 115 0.58 5.45 -3.76
C PHE A 115 1.33 4.94 -4.98
N TRP A 116 0.61 4.53 -5.99
CA TRP A 116 1.15 4.23 -7.29
C TRP A 116 0.45 5.05 -8.39
N LEU A 117 1.01 5.01 -9.58
CA LEU A 117 0.41 5.52 -10.79
C LEU A 117 0.00 4.33 -11.66
N GLY A 118 -1.18 4.39 -12.24
CA GLY A 118 -1.61 3.49 -13.29
C GLY A 118 -1.70 4.23 -14.65
N PRO A 119 -1.92 3.50 -15.73
CA PRO A 119 -2.21 2.07 -15.75
C PRO A 119 -0.94 1.21 -15.67
N GLU A 120 -1.07 0.04 -15.05
CA GLU A 120 0.02 -0.93 -14.95
C GLU A 120 0.34 -1.52 -16.32
N GLY A 121 -0.67 -1.93 -17.07
CA GLY A 121 -0.54 -2.48 -18.42
C GLY A 121 -1.31 -1.69 -19.46
N GLY A 122 -1.41 -2.25 -20.66
CA GLY A 122 -2.17 -1.69 -21.76
C GLY A 122 -1.46 -0.56 -22.50
N LYS A 123 -2.23 0.15 -23.31
CA LYS A 123 -1.71 1.14 -24.26
C LYS A 123 -1.02 2.35 -23.60
N TYR A 124 -1.39 2.72 -22.39
CA TYR A 124 -0.85 3.87 -21.67
C TYR A 124 0.03 3.48 -20.48
N SER A 125 0.38 2.19 -20.35
CA SER A 125 1.20 1.70 -19.25
C SER A 125 2.42 2.57 -19.00
N VAL A 126 2.74 2.79 -17.72
CA VAL A 126 3.97 3.47 -17.29
C VAL A 126 5.00 2.48 -16.72
N TYR A 127 4.78 1.17 -16.90
CA TYR A 127 5.62 0.08 -16.41
C TYR A 127 6.37 -0.66 -17.51
N PHE A 128 6.07 -0.38 -18.78
CA PHE A 128 6.68 -1.03 -19.96
C PHE A 128 7.25 -0.01 -20.90
N GLU A 129 8.44 -0.27 -21.40
CA GLU A 129 9.02 0.54 -22.47
C GLU A 129 8.22 0.42 -23.77
N PRO A 130 8.23 1.45 -24.64
CA PRO A 130 7.49 1.44 -25.90
C PRO A 130 7.83 0.24 -26.78
N GLY A 131 6.80 -0.47 -27.25
CA GLY A 131 6.92 -1.53 -28.23
C GLY A 131 7.43 -2.87 -27.72
N VAL A 132 7.76 -3.01 -26.42
CA VAL A 132 8.10 -4.32 -25.85
C VAL A 132 6.84 -5.13 -25.56
N GLU A 133 6.96 -6.45 -25.54
CA GLU A 133 5.88 -7.33 -25.10
C GLU A 133 5.58 -7.10 -23.60
N GLN A 134 4.30 -7.01 -23.25
CA GLN A 134 3.90 -6.81 -21.84
C GLN A 134 3.88 -8.16 -21.11
N VAL A 135 5.06 -8.59 -20.69
CA VAL A 135 5.36 -9.78 -19.88
C VAL A 135 6.23 -9.39 -18.70
N PHE A 136 6.33 -10.25 -17.68
CA PHE A 136 7.01 -9.93 -16.44
C PHE A 136 8.47 -9.49 -16.65
N ASP A 137 9.21 -10.13 -17.55
CA ASP A 137 10.63 -9.80 -17.82
C ASP A 137 10.84 -8.36 -18.31
N ASN A 138 9.80 -7.73 -18.87
CA ASN A 138 9.83 -6.36 -19.37
C ASN A 138 9.10 -5.37 -18.43
N TRP A 139 8.53 -5.85 -17.33
CA TRP A 139 7.76 -5.04 -16.39
C TRP A 139 8.68 -4.40 -15.34
N HIS A 140 8.65 -3.08 -15.22
CA HIS A 140 9.46 -2.34 -14.24
C HIS A 140 8.62 -1.24 -13.58
N THR A 141 8.58 -1.24 -12.26
CA THR A 141 7.91 -0.15 -11.51
C THR A 141 8.70 1.15 -11.67
N PRO A 142 8.07 2.26 -12.05
CA PRO A 142 8.74 3.56 -12.12
C PRO A 142 9.41 3.93 -10.80
N LYS A 143 10.70 4.26 -10.82
CA LYS A 143 11.50 4.55 -9.62
C LYS A 143 10.88 5.59 -8.67
N PRO A 144 10.23 6.68 -9.15
CA PRO A 144 9.61 7.67 -8.26
C PRO A 144 8.49 7.11 -7.37
N ILE A 145 7.84 6.03 -7.77
CA ILE A 145 6.79 5.33 -7.01
C ILE A 145 7.25 4.00 -6.43
N ASP A 146 8.53 3.66 -6.54
CA ASP A 146 9.10 2.44 -5.98
C ASP A 146 10.16 2.73 -4.89
N ILE A 147 11.28 3.35 -5.27
CA ILE A 147 12.46 3.48 -4.41
C ILE A 147 12.88 4.90 -4.07
N GLU A 148 12.36 5.91 -4.74
CA GLU A 148 12.80 7.29 -4.50
C GLU A 148 12.11 7.92 -3.29
N ALA A 149 12.88 8.69 -2.54
CA ALA A 149 12.36 9.46 -1.41
C ALA A 149 11.47 10.62 -1.87
N TRP A 150 10.49 10.96 -1.02
CA TRP A 150 9.60 12.10 -1.19
C TRP A 150 9.97 13.23 -0.23
N ASN A 151 9.69 14.46 -0.62
CA ASN A 151 9.90 15.63 0.23
C ASN A 151 8.80 15.74 1.29
N ILE A 152 9.18 16.12 2.51
CA ILE A 152 8.23 16.43 3.59
C ILE A 152 7.95 17.93 3.53
N LEU A 153 6.71 18.31 3.16
CA LEU A 153 6.28 19.71 3.19
C LEU A 153 5.76 20.12 4.57
N PHE A 154 5.13 19.17 5.28
CA PHE A 154 4.61 19.37 6.62
C PHE A 154 4.63 18.05 7.40
N SER A 155 4.93 18.14 8.71
CA SER A 155 4.84 17.02 9.64
C SER A 155 4.37 17.51 11.00
N GLY A 156 3.17 17.09 11.40
CA GLY A 156 2.55 17.34 12.71
C GLY A 156 2.23 16.03 13.44
N GLU A 157 1.51 16.15 14.55
CA GLU A 157 1.15 14.97 15.36
C GLU A 157 0.13 14.04 14.67
N LYS A 158 -0.82 14.61 13.93
CA LYS A 158 -1.95 13.89 13.31
C LYS A 158 -1.96 13.95 11.79
N GLU A 159 -1.03 14.70 11.20
CA GLU A 159 -1.04 14.95 9.76
C GLU A 159 0.37 15.12 9.22
N THR A 160 0.60 14.62 8.02
CA THR A 160 1.80 14.92 7.24
C THR A 160 1.44 15.18 5.78
N ILE A 161 2.21 16.05 5.13
CA ILE A 161 2.06 16.36 3.71
C ILE A 161 3.39 16.09 3.03
N LEU A 162 3.35 15.24 2.03
CA LEU A 162 4.50 14.82 1.24
C LEU A 162 4.34 15.28 -0.20
N GLU A 163 5.46 15.54 -0.87
CA GLU A 163 5.53 15.97 -2.25
C GLU A 163 6.54 15.17 -3.04
N LYS A 164 6.23 14.91 -4.31
CA LYS A 164 7.16 14.33 -5.26
C LYS A 164 6.95 14.91 -6.65
N ALA A 165 7.94 15.62 -7.16
CA ALA A 165 8.05 15.89 -8.60
C ALA A 165 8.61 14.65 -9.29
N MET A 166 8.00 14.21 -10.39
CA MET A 166 8.41 13.00 -11.09
C MET A 166 8.16 13.10 -12.59
N GLN A 167 8.88 12.28 -13.33
CA GLN A 167 8.64 11.99 -14.73
C GLN A 167 8.37 10.49 -14.87
N VAL A 168 7.36 10.14 -15.66
CA VAL A 168 7.11 8.77 -16.10
C VAL A 168 6.98 8.73 -17.61
N ASN A 169 7.49 7.68 -18.22
CA ASN A 169 7.32 7.45 -19.65
C ASN A 169 6.20 6.44 -19.85
N ASN A 170 5.27 6.70 -20.75
CA ASN A 170 4.23 5.73 -21.04
C ASN A 170 4.58 4.86 -22.26
N TYR A 171 3.82 3.79 -22.45
CA TYR A 171 4.02 2.82 -23.54
C TYR A 171 3.88 3.44 -24.95
N LEU A 172 3.27 4.62 -25.10
CA LEU A 172 3.26 5.39 -26.35
C LEU A 172 4.58 6.15 -26.61
N GLY A 173 5.50 6.18 -25.63
CA GLY A 173 6.75 6.94 -25.71
C GLY A 173 6.61 8.39 -25.26
N THR A 174 5.50 8.79 -24.67
CA THR A 174 5.31 10.15 -24.15
C THR A 174 5.90 10.22 -22.73
N ALA A 175 6.79 11.18 -22.50
CA ALA A 175 7.21 11.57 -21.15
C ALA A 175 6.15 12.48 -20.54
N LEU A 176 5.63 12.09 -19.37
CA LEU A 176 4.66 12.85 -18.60
C LEU A 176 5.35 13.38 -17.33
N HIS A 177 5.36 14.71 -17.18
CA HIS A 177 5.90 15.37 -15.99
C HIS A 177 4.78 15.76 -15.05
N LEU A 178 4.89 15.35 -13.79
CA LEU A 178 3.88 15.61 -12.79
C LEU A 178 4.47 16.01 -11.44
N ASN A 179 3.65 16.69 -10.66
CA ASN A 179 3.89 16.85 -9.24
C ASN A 179 2.79 16.16 -8.45
N VAL A 180 3.16 15.42 -7.42
CA VAL A 180 2.24 14.72 -6.54
C VAL A 180 2.27 15.39 -5.17
N ILE A 181 1.10 15.68 -4.62
CA ILE A 181 0.90 16.05 -3.21
C ILE A 181 0.11 14.93 -2.55
N ARG A 182 0.69 14.36 -1.49
CA ARG A 182 0.07 13.33 -0.70
C ARG A 182 -0.09 13.81 0.74
N LYS A 183 -1.32 14.04 1.15
CA LYS A 183 -1.69 14.38 2.52
C LYS A 183 -2.17 13.13 3.23
N ILE A 184 -1.60 12.82 4.40
CA ILE A 184 -1.96 11.68 5.25
C ILE A 184 -2.42 12.24 6.59
N THR A 185 -3.64 11.91 7.02
CA THR A 185 -4.24 12.40 8.26
C THR A 185 -4.73 11.23 9.09
N LEU A 186 -4.22 11.09 10.31
CA LEU A 186 -4.78 10.17 11.30
C LEU A 186 -6.10 10.76 11.82
N LEU A 187 -7.18 9.99 11.73
CA LEU A 187 -8.50 10.40 12.13
C LEU A 187 -8.73 10.10 13.62
N GLU A 188 -9.24 11.08 14.35
CA GLU A 188 -9.76 10.83 15.68
C GLU A 188 -11.02 9.96 15.61
N ARG A 189 -11.26 9.19 16.67
CA ARG A 189 -12.34 8.21 16.76
C ARG A 189 -13.68 8.77 16.30
N ASP A 190 -14.12 9.89 16.87
CA ASP A 190 -15.41 10.48 16.55
C ASP A 190 -15.50 11.00 15.10
N ALA A 191 -14.37 11.48 14.57
CA ALA A 191 -14.29 11.90 13.18
C ALA A 191 -14.42 10.70 12.22
N ALA A 192 -13.79 9.58 12.56
CA ALA A 192 -13.86 8.34 11.80
C ALA A 192 -15.31 7.80 11.75
N TYR A 193 -15.99 7.71 12.89
CA TYR A 193 -17.39 7.26 12.93
C TYR A 193 -18.34 8.22 12.17
N ARG A 194 -18.13 9.54 12.30
CA ARG A 194 -18.92 10.52 11.52
C ARG A 194 -18.68 10.39 10.02
N MET A 195 -17.45 10.14 9.60
CA MET A 195 -17.11 9.93 8.19
C MET A 195 -17.82 8.69 7.61
N LEU A 196 -17.93 7.63 8.39
CA LEU A 196 -18.63 6.41 8.01
C LEU A 196 -20.17 6.51 8.16
N GLY A 197 -20.68 7.54 8.82
CA GLY A 197 -22.12 7.73 9.02
C GLY A 197 -22.75 6.71 9.98
N ILE A 198 -21.97 6.11 10.88
CA ILE A 198 -22.42 5.12 11.86
C ILE A 198 -22.26 5.62 13.29
N ALA A 199 -23.01 5.05 14.23
CA ALA A 199 -22.89 5.37 15.65
C ALA A 199 -21.56 4.86 16.21
N ALA A 200 -20.94 5.66 17.09
CA ALA A 200 -19.69 5.24 17.76
C ALA A 200 -19.95 4.06 18.70
N ASN A 201 -19.13 3.02 18.58
CA ASN A 201 -19.19 1.85 19.46
C ASN A 201 -17.98 1.86 20.41
N PRO A 202 -18.17 2.11 21.72
CA PRO A 202 -17.06 2.26 22.66
C PRO A 202 -16.29 0.96 22.91
N ASN A 203 -16.86 -0.21 22.59
CA ASN A 203 -16.24 -1.51 22.82
C ASN A 203 -15.18 -1.84 21.76
N LEU A 204 -15.20 -1.17 20.59
CA LEU A 204 -14.25 -1.42 19.53
C LEU A 204 -12.99 -0.55 19.67
N ASN A 205 -11.82 -1.11 19.54
CA ASN A 205 -10.61 -0.34 19.28
C ASN A 205 -10.58 0.08 17.80
N LEU A 206 -10.14 1.30 17.54
CA LEU A 206 -10.14 1.86 16.18
C LEU A 206 -8.85 2.61 15.91
N VAL A 207 -8.22 2.29 14.79
CA VAL A 207 -7.30 3.20 14.09
C VAL A 207 -7.85 3.50 12.72
N ALA A 208 -7.86 4.77 12.34
CA ALA A 208 -8.35 5.20 11.05
C ALA A 208 -7.50 6.35 10.49
N TYR A 209 -7.29 6.37 9.19
CA TYR A 209 -6.61 7.46 8.52
C TYR A 209 -7.16 7.70 7.13
N SER A 210 -6.97 8.93 6.67
CA SER A 210 -7.33 9.39 5.34
C SER A 210 -6.08 9.75 4.55
N THR A 211 -6.03 9.38 3.28
CA THR A 211 -5.04 9.87 2.34
C THR A 211 -5.74 10.65 1.23
N ASN A 212 -5.30 11.88 1.01
CA ASN A 212 -5.72 12.69 -0.13
C ASN A 212 -4.51 12.86 -1.06
N ASN A 213 -4.62 12.30 -2.25
CA ASN A 213 -3.55 12.20 -3.20
C ASN A 213 -3.92 13.04 -4.43
N THR A 214 -3.10 14.04 -4.76
CA THR A 214 -3.34 14.94 -5.90
C THR A 214 -2.17 14.90 -6.84
N ILE A 215 -2.42 14.64 -8.12
CA ILE A 215 -1.45 14.78 -9.21
C ILE A 215 -1.74 16.05 -9.99
N PHE A 216 -0.69 16.76 -10.41
CA PHE A 216 -0.78 17.96 -11.25
C PHE A 216 0.02 17.75 -12.53
N ASN A 217 -0.60 18.04 -13.69
CA ASN A 217 0.11 18.07 -14.96
C ASN A 217 1.13 19.24 -14.96
N LYS A 218 2.41 18.93 -15.13
CA LYS A 218 3.53 19.89 -15.19
C LYS A 218 4.11 20.05 -16.59
N ASP A 219 3.54 19.36 -17.57
CA ASP A 219 3.87 19.56 -18.96
C ASP A 219 3.25 20.86 -19.50
N ASP A 220 3.71 21.31 -20.65
CA ASP A 220 3.15 22.42 -21.42
C ASP A 220 2.05 21.98 -22.41
N PHE A 221 1.71 20.69 -22.41
CA PHE A 221 0.67 20.08 -23.22
C PHE A 221 -0.39 19.35 -22.37
N GLU A 222 -1.57 19.18 -22.96
CA GLU A 222 -2.69 18.46 -22.36
C GLU A 222 -2.46 16.93 -22.45
N TRP A 223 -2.73 16.21 -21.38
CA TRP A 223 -2.78 14.75 -21.39
C TRP A 223 -4.10 14.29 -22.00
N THR A 224 -4.01 13.57 -23.09
CA THR A 224 -5.14 13.17 -23.94
C THR A 224 -5.05 11.69 -24.31
N SER A 225 -6.03 11.19 -25.04
CA SER A 225 -5.97 9.83 -25.61
C SER A 225 -4.84 9.65 -26.66
N GLN A 226 -4.31 10.74 -27.22
CA GLN A 226 -3.19 10.71 -28.17
C GLN A 226 -1.83 10.70 -27.46
N THR A 227 -1.67 11.52 -26.44
CA THR A 227 -0.44 11.57 -25.63
C THR A 227 -0.38 10.43 -24.61
N GLY A 228 -1.50 9.79 -24.32
CA GLY A 228 -1.69 8.94 -23.17
C GLY A 228 -1.95 9.76 -21.91
N THR A 229 -2.39 9.09 -20.88
CA THR A 229 -2.69 9.66 -19.57
C THR A 229 -2.45 8.62 -18.48
N ILE A 230 -2.50 9.05 -17.23
CA ILE A 230 -2.29 8.23 -16.03
C ILE A 230 -3.51 8.28 -15.12
N CYS A 231 -3.52 7.45 -14.10
CA CYS A 231 -4.45 7.54 -12.96
C CYS A 231 -3.69 7.39 -11.64
N ILE A 232 -4.30 7.82 -10.55
CA ILE A 232 -3.84 7.51 -9.20
C ILE A 232 -4.33 6.09 -8.88
N TRP A 233 -3.43 5.26 -8.37
CA TRP A 233 -3.71 3.89 -7.97
C TRP A 233 -3.25 3.69 -6.53
N MET A 234 -4.22 3.55 -5.62
CA MET A 234 -3.98 3.30 -4.20
C MET A 234 -4.04 1.81 -3.93
N LEU A 235 -3.03 1.31 -3.25
CA LEU A 235 -2.91 -0.12 -2.92
C LEU A 235 -2.71 -0.26 -1.42
N ASP A 236 -3.72 -0.77 -0.72
CA ASP A 236 -3.55 -1.23 0.65
C ASP A 236 -2.93 -2.61 0.64
N MET A 237 -1.95 -2.84 1.50
CA MET A 237 -1.29 -4.13 1.64
C MET A 237 -1.38 -4.58 3.09
N PHE A 238 -2.31 -5.49 3.36
CA PHE A 238 -2.60 -5.99 4.71
C PHE A 238 -2.05 -7.40 4.92
N ASN A 239 -1.83 -7.76 6.18
CA ASN A 239 -1.48 -9.11 6.56
C ASN A 239 -2.68 -10.04 6.33
N PRO A 240 -2.53 -11.17 5.59
CA PRO A 240 -3.57 -12.14 5.38
C PRO A 240 -3.75 -13.02 6.63
N ALA A 241 -4.89 -13.72 6.69
CA ALA A 241 -5.13 -14.72 7.71
C ALA A 241 -5.84 -15.95 7.09
N PRO A 242 -5.70 -17.15 7.68
CA PRO A 242 -6.21 -18.39 7.08
C PRO A 242 -7.71 -18.36 6.74
N ARG A 243 -8.49 -17.61 7.50
CA ARG A 243 -9.95 -17.48 7.34
C ARG A 243 -10.39 -16.10 6.89
N ALA A 244 -9.43 -15.23 6.48
CA ALA A 244 -9.76 -13.88 6.05
C ALA A 244 -10.53 -13.86 4.74
N VAL A 245 -11.52 -13.00 4.69
CA VAL A 245 -12.38 -12.78 3.52
C VAL A 245 -12.43 -11.29 3.22
N THR A 246 -12.22 -10.91 1.97
CA THR A 246 -12.49 -9.57 1.46
C THR A 246 -13.92 -9.52 0.93
N ILE A 247 -14.69 -8.53 1.35
CA ILE A 247 -16.09 -8.31 1.03
C ILE A 247 -16.22 -7.03 0.21
N ILE A 248 -16.81 -7.12 -0.97
CA ILE A 248 -16.97 -5.98 -1.87
C ILE A 248 -18.46 -5.84 -2.23
N PRO A 249 -19.17 -4.92 -1.56
CA PRO A 249 -20.52 -4.59 -1.96
C PRO A 249 -20.53 -3.93 -3.34
N PHE A 250 -21.46 -4.32 -4.21
CA PHE A 250 -21.54 -3.77 -5.56
C PHE A 250 -22.93 -3.19 -5.89
N VAL A 251 -22.98 -2.41 -6.97
CA VAL A 251 -24.24 -1.86 -7.49
C VAL A 251 -24.90 -2.87 -8.39
N GLU A 252 -26.15 -3.24 -8.07
CA GLU A 252 -26.97 -4.09 -8.94
C GLU A 252 -27.26 -3.43 -10.29
N GLY A 253 -27.65 -4.24 -11.25
CA GLY A 253 -28.05 -3.77 -12.56
C GLY A 253 -27.85 -4.84 -13.62
N LYS A 254 -28.47 -4.65 -14.77
CA LYS A 254 -28.30 -5.57 -15.90
C LYS A 254 -26.89 -5.43 -16.48
N GLU A 255 -26.28 -6.55 -16.85
CA GLU A 255 -24.93 -6.56 -17.41
C GLU A 255 -24.79 -5.69 -18.67
N LYS A 256 -25.84 -5.65 -19.51
CA LYS A 256 -25.87 -4.79 -20.70
C LYS A 256 -25.72 -3.28 -20.38
N GLU A 257 -26.15 -2.84 -19.19
CA GLU A 257 -26.16 -1.43 -18.78
C GLU A 257 -24.95 -1.10 -17.90
N SER A 258 -24.56 -2.03 -17.02
CA SER A 258 -23.56 -1.79 -15.98
C SER A 258 -22.27 -2.59 -16.17
N GLY A 259 -22.14 -3.40 -17.21
CA GLY A 259 -21.03 -4.32 -17.41
C GLY A 259 -21.12 -5.56 -16.52
N LYS A 260 -20.13 -6.44 -16.62
CA LYS A 260 -19.98 -7.61 -15.73
C LYS A 260 -20.01 -7.16 -14.26
N ILE A 261 -20.47 -8.03 -13.35
CA ILE A 261 -20.42 -7.77 -11.91
C ILE A 261 -18.97 -7.62 -11.47
N VAL A 262 -18.09 -8.49 -11.97
CA VAL A 262 -16.69 -8.56 -11.61
C VAL A 262 -15.85 -8.97 -12.82
N THR A 263 -14.66 -8.38 -12.96
CA THR A 263 -13.55 -8.87 -13.80
C THR A 263 -12.69 -9.77 -12.90
N SER A 264 -12.51 -11.03 -13.25
CA SER A 264 -11.83 -12.03 -12.38
C SER A 264 -10.82 -12.91 -13.12
N ASP A 265 -10.37 -12.46 -14.28
CA ASP A 265 -9.49 -13.22 -15.18
C ASP A 265 -8.08 -12.62 -15.37
N TYR A 266 -7.68 -11.69 -14.48
CA TYR A 266 -6.36 -11.04 -14.53
C TYR A 266 -5.17 -12.03 -14.50
N PHE A 267 -5.27 -13.08 -13.67
CA PHE A 267 -4.27 -14.15 -13.54
C PHE A 267 -4.85 -15.54 -13.81
N GLY A 268 -5.91 -15.61 -14.59
CA GLY A 268 -6.71 -16.80 -14.82
C GLY A 268 -7.99 -16.80 -13.96
N GLU A 269 -8.87 -17.76 -14.23
CA GLU A 269 -10.16 -17.88 -13.53
C GLU A 269 -9.95 -18.20 -12.04
N ILE A 270 -10.65 -17.45 -11.17
CA ILE A 270 -10.60 -17.67 -9.72
C ILE A 270 -11.54 -18.85 -9.38
N PRO A 271 -11.07 -19.91 -8.69
CA PRO A 271 -11.89 -21.06 -8.32
C PRO A 271 -13.08 -20.68 -7.42
N ALA A 272 -14.18 -21.46 -7.53
CA ALA A 272 -15.42 -21.20 -6.80
C ALA A 272 -15.31 -21.34 -5.27
N ASP A 273 -14.31 -22.06 -4.77
CA ASP A 273 -13.98 -22.12 -3.34
C ASP A 273 -13.19 -20.91 -2.83
N ARG A 274 -12.93 -19.92 -3.71
CA ARG A 274 -12.18 -18.71 -3.40
C ARG A 274 -12.90 -17.41 -3.79
N LEU A 275 -13.85 -17.48 -4.72
CA LEU A 275 -14.66 -16.35 -5.17
C LEU A 275 -16.13 -16.76 -5.15
N SER A 276 -16.94 -16.02 -4.39
CA SER A 276 -18.38 -16.20 -4.32
C SER A 276 -19.09 -14.84 -4.51
N ILE A 277 -20.23 -14.87 -5.17
CA ILE A 277 -21.13 -13.71 -5.32
C ILE A 277 -22.47 -14.10 -4.74
N GLN A 278 -22.84 -13.47 -3.64
CA GLN A 278 -24.13 -13.71 -2.99
C GLN A 278 -24.80 -12.39 -2.64
N GLY A 279 -26.12 -12.27 -2.91
CA GLY A 279 -26.81 -11.00 -2.75
C GLY A 279 -26.13 -9.90 -3.55
N ASN A 280 -25.82 -8.79 -2.88
CA ASN A 280 -25.16 -7.61 -3.44
C ASN A 280 -23.70 -7.48 -3.01
N ALA A 281 -23.05 -8.60 -2.65
CA ALA A 281 -21.65 -8.63 -2.25
C ALA A 281 -20.88 -9.73 -2.97
N ILE A 282 -19.60 -9.40 -3.27
CA ILE A 282 -18.58 -10.32 -3.76
C ILE A 282 -17.71 -10.66 -2.56
N TYR A 283 -17.36 -11.93 -2.43
CA TYR A 283 -16.50 -12.46 -1.39
C TYR A 283 -15.26 -13.09 -2.04
N LEU A 284 -14.10 -12.62 -1.65
CA LEU A 284 -12.80 -13.15 -2.06
C LEU A 284 -12.07 -13.73 -0.85
N LYS A 285 -11.68 -14.99 -0.89
CA LYS A 285 -10.82 -15.59 0.14
C LYS A 285 -9.42 -15.01 0.06
N THR A 286 -8.97 -14.36 1.15
CA THR A 286 -7.72 -13.60 1.20
C THR A 286 -6.76 -14.14 2.25
N ASP A 287 -6.40 -15.42 2.08
CA ASP A 287 -5.56 -16.20 2.98
C ASP A 287 -4.05 -16.18 2.66
N GLY A 288 -3.64 -15.49 1.58
CA GLY A 288 -2.24 -15.43 1.14
C GLY A 288 -1.72 -16.73 0.48
N ASN A 289 -2.61 -17.64 0.07
CA ASN A 289 -2.24 -18.98 -0.43
C ASN A 289 -2.59 -19.23 -1.91
N TYR A 290 -3.20 -18.28 -2.59
CA TYR A 290 -3.58 -18.42 -4.00
C TYR A 290 -3.60 -17.06 -4.67
N ARG A 291 -2.72 -16.86 -5.64
CA ARG A 291 -2.61 -15.56 -6.36
C ARG A 291 -3.87 -15.33 -7.21
N SER A 292 -4.61 -14.29 -6.86
CA SER A 292 -5.83 -13.91 -7.57
C SER A 292 -6.05 -12.40 -7.51
N LYS A 293 -6.65 -11.85 -8.56
CA LYS A 293 -7.07 -10.45 -8.64
C LYS A 293 -8.44 -10.36 -9.27
N LEU A 294 -9.26 -9.48 -8.73
CA LEU A 294 -10.54 -9.10 -9.32
C LEU A 294 -10.68 -7.59 -9.41
N GLY A 295 -11.60 -7.13 -10.24
CA GLY A 295 -11.88 -5.70 -10.40
C GLY A 295 -13.36 -5.42 -10.67
N LEU A 296 -13.77 -4.20 -10.33
CA LEU A 296 -15.11 -3.69 -10.60
C LEU A 296 -15.01 -2.35 -11.35
N ASN A 297 -15.72 -2.26 -12.45
CA ASN A 297 -15.83 -0.99 -13.18
C ASN A 297 -16.59 0.07 -12.36
N GLU A 298 -16.56 1.31 -12.82
CA GLU A 298 -17.15 2.47 -12.14
C GLU A 298 -18.66 2.35 -11.88
N LYS A 299 -19.40 1.62 -12.71
CA LYS A 299 -20.84 1.44 -12.56
C LYS A 299 -21.17 0.41 -11.48
N ARG A 300 -20.32 -0.59 -11.31
CA ARG A 300 -20.47 -1.67 -10.32
C ARG A 300 -19.84 -1.34 -8.97
N ALA A 301 -18.70 -0.67 -8.94
CA ALA A 301 -18.01 -0.34 -7.70
C ALA A 301 -18.87 0.56 -6.81
N LYS A 302 -19.02 0.21 -5.55
CA LYS A 302 -19.41 1.15 -4.48
C LYS A 302 -18.14 1.78 -3.93
N GLU A 303 -18.27 2.88 -3.19
CA GLU A 303 -17.17 3.63 -2.59
C GLU A 303 -16.63 2.97 -1.31
N ILE A 304 -16.77 1.65 -1.19
CA ILE A 304 -16.45 0.89 0.01
C ILE A 304 -16.09 -0.56 -0.31
N ALA A 305 -15.13 -1.09 0.45
CA ALA A 305 -14.83 -2.51 0.57
C ALA A 305 -14.49 -2.84 2.03
N GLY A 306 -14.51 -4.12 2.39
CA GLY A 306 -14.11 -4.59 3.71
C GLY A 306 -13.26 -5.84 3.66
N ASN A 307 -12.53 -6.11 4.75
CA ASN A 307 -11.84 -7.37 4.98
C ASN A 307 -12.07 -7.80 6.41
N TYR A 308 -12.57 -9.02 6.61
CA TYR A 308 -12.75 -9.59 7.94
C TYR A 308 -11.73 -10.69 8.21
N ASP A 309 -11.01 -10.55 9.31
CA ASP A 309 -10.06 -11.52 9.85
C ASP A 309 -10.56 -12.00 11.23
N PRO A 310 -11.18 -13.20 11.30
CA PRO A 310 -11.73 -13.73 12.56
C PRO A 310 -10.64 -14.10 13.57
N ASP A 311 -9.44 -14.45 13.11
CA ASP A 311 -8.36 -14.88 13.99
C ASP A 311 -7.76 -13.71 14.79
N SER A 312 -7.84 -12.50 14.22
CA SER A 312 -7.44 -11.25 14.88
C SER A 312 -8.61 -10.45 15.42
N GLN A 313 -9.85 -10.92 15.27
CA GLN A 313 -11.07 -10.16 15.57
C GLN A 313 -11.02 -8.75 14.96
N ARG A 314 -10.70 -8.67 13.67
CA ARG A 314 -10.48 -7.42 12.95
C ARG A 314 -11.43 -7.32 11.75
N LEU A 315 -12.14 -6.21 11.68
CA LEU A 315 -12.86 -5.77 10.49
C LEU A 315 -12.16 -4.51 9.94
N THR A 316 -11.57 -4.62 8.77
CA THR A 316 -11.03 -3.49 8.03
C THR A 316 -12.10 -2.97 7.08
N ILE A 317 -12.32 -1.68 7.08
CA ILE A 317 -13.17 -0.97 6.10
C ILE A 317 -12.27 -0.01 5.34
N THR A 318 -12.35 -0.05 4.01
CA THR A 318 -11.70 0.89 3.12
C THR A 318 -12.77 1.68 2.37
N THR A 319 -12.67 3.01 2.35
CA THR A 319 -13.55 3.87 1.56
C THR A 319 -12.76 4.74 0.61
N PHE A 320 -13.31 5.00 -0.56
CA PHE A 320 -12.66 5.78 -1.62
C PHE A 320 -13.72 6.45 -2.49
N ASN A 321 -13.33 7.47 -3.25
CA ASN A 321 -14.27 8.12 -4.17
C ASN A 321 -14.31 7.40 -5.53
N VAL A 322 -15.52 7.26 -6.08
CA VAL A 322 -15.79 6.71 -7.42
C VAL A 322 -16.66 7.68 -8.19
N ASP A 323 -16.17 8.17 -9.32
CA ASP A 323 -16.99 8.95 -10.25
C ASP A 323 -17.63 8.00 -11.28
N LYS A 324 -18.95 7.81 -11.17
CA LYS A 324 -19.74 6.93 -12.04
C LYS A 324 -19.81 7.38 -13.51
N ASN A 325 -19.47 8.63 -13.77
CA ASN A 325 -19.54 9.24 -15.12
C ASN A 325 -18.17 9.43 -15.76
N ALA A 326 -17.10 9.14 -15.01
CA ALA A 326 -15.74 9.26 -15.50
C ALA A 326 -15.27 8.00 -16.24
N VAL A 327 -14.15 8.14 -16.90
CA VAL A 327 -13.44 7.06 -17.60
C VAL A 327 -12.34 6.52 -16.70
N TYR A 328 -12.21 5.20 -16.62
CA TYR A 328 -11.15 4.51 -15.89
C TYR A 328 -10.22 3.78 -16.86
N LEU A 329 -8.93 3.77 -16.54
CA LEU A 329 -7.91 3.18 -17.40
C LEU A 329 -7.83 1.66 -17.20
N ASN A 330 -7.82 0.94 -18.32
CA ASN A 330 -7.55 -0.49 -18.33
C ASN A 330 -6.10 -0.75 -17.90
N GLN A 331 -5.90 -1.61 -16.89
CA GLN A 331 -4.60 -1.93 -16.32
C GLN A 331 -4.06 -3.32 -16.71
N GLU A 332 -4.80 -4.06 -17.55
CA GLU A 332 -4.37 -5.37 -18.01
C GLU A 332 -3.15 -5.28 -18.94
N TRP A 333 -2.28 -6.26 -18.86
CA TRP A 333 -1.06 -6.34 -19.68
C TRP A 333 -1.40 -6.75 -21.13
N ASN A 334 -2.21 -5.94 -21.78
CA ASN A 334 -2.66 -6.15 -23.17
C ASN A 334 -2.90 -4.81 -23.88
N PRO A 335 -1.94 -4.31 -24.67
CA PRO A 335 -2.05 -3.03 -25.34
C PRO A 335 -3.11 -3.01 -26.46
N ALA A 336 -3.66 -4.17 -26.86
CA ALA A 336 -4.74 -4.26 -27.86
C ALA A 336 -6.14 -4.02 -27.26
N LYS A 337 -6.30 -4.12 -25.93
CA LYS A 337 -7.57 -3.81 -25.25
C LYS A 337 -7.83 -2.31 -25.26
N ASP A 338 -9.13 -1.94 -25.17
CA ASP A 338 -9.55 -0.54 -25.06
C ASP A 338 -8.96 0.08 -23.77
N PRO A 339 -8.07 1.07 -23.85
CA PRO A 339 -7.40 1.64 -22.70
C PRO A 339 -8.34 2.42 -21.76
N LEU A 340 -9.57 2.72 -22.20
CA LEU A 340 -10.55 3.54 -21.50
C LEU A 340 -11.68 2.71 -20.85
N LYS A 341 -11.47 1.40 -20.70
CA LYS A 341 -12.41 0.47 -20.06
C LYS A 341 -11.72 -0.29 -18.95
N GLY A 342 -11.43 0.42 -17.88
CA GLY A 342 -10.79 -0.13 -16.69
C GLY A 342 -11.72 -0.24 -15.49
N ASP A 343 -11.16 -0.75 -14.40
CA ASP A 343 -11.85 -0.92 -13.13
C ASP A 343 -11.55 0.25 -12.17
N ALA A 344 -12.57 0.64 -11.38
CA ALA A 344 -12.45 1.71 -10.39
C ALA A 344 -11.94 1.22 -9.04
N MET A 345 -12.04 -0.09 -8.79
CA MET A 345 -11.47 -0.74 -7.63
C MET A 345 -11.03 -2.16 -7.99
N ASN A 346 -10.03 -2.66 -7.25
CA ASN A 346 -9.57 -4.03 -7.37
C ASN A 346 -9.39 -4.63 -5.97
N ALA A 347 -9.35 -5.96 -5.91
CA ALA A 347 -8.88 -6.70 -4.75
C ALA A 347 -7.91 -7.79 -5.21
N TYR A 348 -6.86 -7.98 -4.42
CA TYR A 348 -5.79 -8.93 -4.72
C TYR A 348 -5.52 -9.83 -3.51
N ASN A 349 -5.27 -11.09 -3.75
CA ASN A 349 -4.72 -12.04 -2.79
C ASN A 349 -3.43 -12.62 -3.35
N ASP A 350 -2.34 -12.50 -2.58
CA ASP A 350 -1.07 -13.07 -2.95
C ASP A 350 -1.03 -14.60 -2.71
N GLY A 351 -0.11 -15.25 -3.37
CA GLY A 351 0.08 -16.68 -3.24
C GLY A 351 1.26 -17.18 -4.08
N PRO A 352 1.61 -18.45 -3.95
CA PRO A 352 2.73 -19.03 -4.67
C PRO A 352 2.57 -18.89 -6.20
N LEU A 353 3.65 -18.50 -6.87
CA LEU A 353 3.79 -18.53 -8.31
C LEU A 353 4.07 -19.98 -8.78
N ALA A 354 4.12 -20.21 -10.09
CA ALA A 354 4.36 -21.55 -10.66
C ALA A 354 5.71 -22.17 -10.23
N ASP A 355 6.71 -21.34 -9.92
CA ASP A 355 8.03 -21.75 -9.41
C ASP A 355 8.07 -21.91 -7.87
N GLY A 356 6.94 -21.67 -7.18
CA GLY A 356 6.82 -21.72 -5.73
C GLY A 356 7.27 -20.45 -5.00
N SER A 357 7.75 -19.44 -5.70
CA SER A 357 8.08 -18.16 -5.10
C SER A 357 6.82 -17.39 -4.68
N ILE A 358 6.94 -16.50 -3.70
CA ILE A 358 5.84 -15.67 -3.21
C ILE A 358 6.35 -14.27 -2.89
N MET A 359 5.61 -13.23 -3.28
CA MET A 359 5.99 -11.84 -3.01
C MET A 359 5.81 -11.45 -1.55
N GLY A 360 4.74 -11.99 -0.88
CA GLY A 360 4.37 -11.68 0.49
C GLY A 360 4.53 -12.82 1.48
N PRO A 361 3.47 -13.31 2.14
CA PRO A 361 2.04 -13.20 1.76
C PRO A 361 1.37 -11.90 2.22
N PHE A 362 0.48 -11.37 1.38
CA PHE A 362 -0.36 -10.22 1.68
C PHE A 362 -1.69 -10.27 0.91
N LEU A 363 -2.62 -9.43 1.29
CA LEU A 363 -3.81 -9.13 0.51
C LEU A 363 -3.88 -7.63 0.23
N GLU A 364 -4.57 -7.23 -0.84
CA GLU A 364 -4.77 -5.83 -1.18
C GLU A 364 -6.24 -5.49 -1.41
N VAL A 365 -6.60 -4.28 -0.96
CA VAL A 365 -7.79 -3.55 -1.40
C VAL A 365 -7.28 -2.33 -2.15
N GLU A 366 -7.68 -2.20 -3.40
CA GLU A 366 -7.14 -1.19 -4.28
C GLU A 366 -8.25 -0.24 -4.75
N SER A 367 -7.92 1.05 -4.90
CA SER A 367 -8.81 2.01 -5.54
C SER A 367 -8.09 2.80 -6.61
N VAL A 368 -8.81 3.11 -7.67
CA VAL A 368 -8.27 3.79 -8.86
C VAL A 368 -9.04 5.08 -9.08
N SER A 369 -8.31 6.16 -9.38
CA SER A 369 -8.95 7.41 -9.80
C SER A 369 -9.42 7.33 -11.26
N PRO A 370 -10.32 8.23 -11.69
CA PRO A 370 -10.51 8.46 -13.11
C PRO A 370 -9.21 8.72 -13.87
N ALA A 371 -9.25 8.52 -15.19
CA ALA A 371 -8.17 8.91 -16.10
C ALA A 371 -7.88 10.41 -15.97
N ALA A 372 -6.62 10.77 -15.82
CA ALA A 372 -6.17 12.14 -15.60
C ALA A 372 -6.02 12.90 -16.92
N PHE A 373 -7.12 13.15 -17.63
CA PHE A 373 -7.12 14.02 -18.81
C PHE A 373 -6.98 15.48 -18.36
N LEU A 374 -5.75 15.94 -18.14
CA LEU A 374 -5.42 17.21 -17.50
C LEU A 374 -4.73 18.19 -18.47
N LYS A 375 -5.22 19.42 -18.52
CA LYS A 375 -4.50 20.54 -19.13
C LYS A 375 -3.29 20.95 -18.29
N PRO A 376 -2.32 21.66 -18.89
CA PRO A 376 -1.19 22.21 -18.15
C PRO A 376 -1.61 22.91 -16.85
N GLY A 377 -1.00 22.53 -15.72
CA GLY A 377 -1.27 23.08 -14.39
C GLY A 377 -2.54 22.55 -13.70
N GLN A 378 -3.42 21.81 -14.37
CA GLN A 378 -4.58 21.20 -13.73
C GLN A 378 -4.19 20.00 -12.88
N GLY A 379 -5.05 19.68 -11.89
CA GLY A 379 -4.85 18.55 -10.99
C GLY A 379 -6.07 17.64 -10.89
N LEU A 380 -5.81 16.39 -10.50
CA LEU A 380 -6.81 15.37 -10.14
C LEU A 380 -6.50 14.87 -8.73
N SER A 381 -7.52 14.79 -7.88
CA SER A 381 -7.39 14.27 -6.52
C SER A 381 -8.15 12.95 -6.37
N HIS A 382 -7.57 12.04 -5.57
CA HIS A 382 -8.17 10.78 -5.18
C HIS A 382 -8.04 10.58 -3.67
N ILE A 383 -9.17 10.35 -2.99
CA ILE A 383 -9.22 10.13 -1.54
C ILE A 383 -9.37 8.63 -1.29
N HIS A 384 -8.60 8.14 -0.33
CA HIS A 384 -8.64 6.77 0.11
C HIS A 384 -8.49 6.73 1.63
N ASN A 385 -9.42 6.06 2.32
CA ASN A 385 -9.46 6.01 3.77
C ASN A 385 -9.44 4.55 4.24
N VAL A 386 -8.75 4.30 5.34
CA VAL A 386 -8.64 2.99 5.98
C VAL A 386 -9.11 3.09 7.41
N PHE A 387 -9.93 2.12 7.84
CA PHE A 387 -10.48 2.01 9.20
C PHE A 387 -10.31 0.56 9.67
N HIS A 388 -9.54 0.35 10.73
CA HIS A 388 -9.41 -0.97 11.35
C HIS A 388 -10.16 -0.98 12.67
N PHE A 389 -11.24 -1.74 12.72
CA PHE A 389 -12.00 -2.05 13.91
C PHE A 389 -11.52 -3.37 14.51
N ILE A 390 -11.25 -3.37 15.82
CA ILE A 390 -10.76 -4.54 16.54
C ILE A 390 -11.61 -4.70 17.81
N GLY A 391 -12.21 -5.88 18.01
CA GLY A 391 -13.05 -6.18 19.16
C GLY A 391 -13.88 -7.43 18.99
N GLU A 392 -14.86 -7.61 19.86
CA GLU A 392 -15.72 -8.78 19.85
C GLU A 392 -16.58 -8.87 18.56
N GLU A 393 -16.82 -10.09 18.11
CA GLU A 393 -17.55 -10.38 16.86
C GLU A 393 -18.93 -9.70 16.82
N ALA A 394 -19.66 -9.67 17.94
CA ALA A 394 -20.97 -9.04 18.00
C ALA A 394 -20.92 -7.53 17.69
N ASP A 395 -19.90 -6.83 18.18
CA ASP A 395 -19.69 -5.41 17.93
C ASP A 395 -19.21 -5.14 16.51
N LEU A 396 -18.31 -5.98 15.99
CA LEU A 396 -17.84 -5.95 14.60
C LEU A 396 -18.98 -6.24 13.61
N ASN A 397 -19.89 -7.15 13.96
CA ASN A 397 -21.05 -7.51 13.16
C ASN A 397 -21.97 -6.31 12.91
N LEU A 398 -22.15 -5.43 13.90
CA LEU A 398 -22.92 -4.21 13.73
C LEU A 398 -22.32 -3.28 12.66
N VAL A 399 -20.99 -3.17 12.65
CA VAL A 399 -20.26 -2.39 11.64
C VAL A 399 -20.37 -3.03 10.26
N ALA A 400 -20.20 -4.36 10.16
CA ALA A 400 -20.32 -5.09 8.90
C ALA A 400 -21.70 -4.96 8.28
N GLN A 401 -22.75 -5.14 9.07
CA GLN A 401 -24.13 -5.00 8.59
C GLN A 401 -24.45 -3.59 8.12
N GLN A 402 -24.02 -2.56 8.85
CA GLN A 402 -24.30 -1.17 8.50
C GLN A 402 -23.55 -0.69 7.27
N LEU A 403 -22.29 -1.10 7.10
CA LEU A 403 -21.42 -0.59 6.06
C LEU A 403 -21.31 -1.48 4.83
N LEU A 404 -21.27 -2.80 5.02
CA LEU A 404 -21.13 -3.78 3.94
C LEU A 404 -22.45 -4.43 3.54
N GLY A 405 -23.49 -4.33 4.41
CA GLY A 405 -24.80 -4.92 4.17
C GLY A 405 -24.85 -6.44 4.39
N VAL A 406 -23.84 -7.00 5.07
CA VAL A 406 -23.72 -8.44 5.34
C VAL A 406 -23.36 -8.69 6.79
N SER A 407 -23.75 -9.84 7.34
CA SER A 407 -23.35 -10.25 8.70
C SER A 407 -22.00 -10.98 8.69
N ILE A 408 -21.34 -11.01 9.85
CA ILE A 408 -20.13 -11.83 10.02
C ILE A 408 -20.43 -13.32 9.86
N GLU A 409 -21.59 -13.78 10.30
CA GLU A 409 -22.03 -15.17 10.09
C GLU A 409 -22.11 -15.52 8.60
N GLU A 410 -22.67 -14.63 7.75
CA GLU A 410 -22.69 -14.81 6.29
C GLU A 410 -21.26 -14.85 5.73
N ILE A 411 -20.37 -13.94 6.18
CA ILE A 411 -18.96 -13.92 5.74
C ILE A 411 -18.25 -15.23 6.09
N MET A 412 -18.45 -15.76 7.30
CA MET A 412 -17.76 -16.94 7.80
C MET A 412 -18.25 -18.25 7.18
N ASN A 413 -19.48 -18.29 6.66
CA ASN A 413 -20.08 -19.46 6.05
C ASN A 413 -20.04 -19.44 4.51
N ILE A 414 -19.29 -18.49 3.91
CA ILE A 414 -19.29 -18.27 2.46
C ILE A 414 -18.44 -19.31 1.69
N PHE A 415 -17.38 -19.87 2.33
CA PHE A 415 -16.45 -20.85 1.78
C PHE A 415 -16.34 -22.11 2.63
#